data_b190aac58fbbe9fd8942c43d7ba00112
#
_entry.id   b190aac58fbbe9fd8942c43d7ba00112
#
_cell.length_a   1.000
_cell.length_b   1.000
_cell.length_c   1.000
_cell.angle_alpha   90.00
_cell.angle_beta   90.00
_cell.angle_gamma   90.00
#
_symmetry.space_group_name_H-M   'P 1'
#
loop_
_entity.id
_entity.type
_entity.pdbx_description
1 polymer ?
#
loop_
_entity_poly.entity_id
_entity_poly.type
_entity_poly.pdbx_seq_one_letter_code
_entity_poly.pdbx_strand_id
1 'polypeptide(L)'
;MRAITPALITALLVIVSISTHHASAEVNNCHKPPKNLSNFSPQTPPRAALNHPFFDAQDSEHTIADYKGLGVVLNFWATWCSPCIREMPDLIHLKKLLKKDSITVLAVSVDRGGATKILRFFKNQGLKDLDILVDKKSKLARKSGVRGLPVTILIDAKGLERGRVTGIAPWGEPEVINFVRRCIAPLKS
;
A
#
# COMPACT_ATOMS: atom_id res chain seq x y z
N MET A 1 -12.01 60.98 63.91
CA MET A 1 -11.15 59.82 63.63
C MET A 1 -12.02 58.76 62.96
N ARG A 2 -11.91 58.58 61.66
CA ARG A 2 -12.70 57.57 60.85
C ARG A 2 -11.73 56.49 60.42
N ALA A 3 -12.00 55.25 60.86
CA ALA A 3 -11.25 54.08 60.50
C ALA A 3 -11.61 53.63 59.06
N ILE A 4 -10.60 53.45 58.23
CA ILE A 4 -10.75 52.96 56.88
C ILE A 4 -10.45 51.39 56.93
N THR A 5 -11.43 50.64 56.63
CA THR A 5 -11.33 49.16 56.52
C THR A 5 -10.81 48.80 55.07
N PRO A 6 -9.79 47.95 54.93
CA PRO A 6 -9.36 47.53 53.61
C PRO A 6 -10.23 46.37 53.10
N ALA A 7 -10.81 46.51 51.93
CA ALA A 7 -11.52 45.46 51.24
C ALA A 7 -10.52 44.46 50.61
N LEU A 8 -10.59 43.19 51.02
CA LEU A 8 -9.86 42.10 50.45
C LEU A 8 -10.51 41.69 49.10
N ILE A 9 -9.80 41.97 48.01
CA ILE A 9 -10.16 41.51 46.67
C ILE A 9 -9.58 40.11 46.49
N THR A 10 -10.41 39.11 46.58
CA THR A 10 -10.05 37.71 46.30
C THR A 10 -10.09 37.50 44.80
N ALA A 11 -8.93 37.50 44.14
CA ALA A 11 -8.78 37.16 42.72
C ALA A 11 -8.94 35.65 42.53
N LEU A 12 -10.05 35.23 41.90
CA LEU A 12 -10.32 33.83 41.54
C LEU A 12 -9.57 33.51 40.25
N LEU A 13 -8.43 32.82 40.37
CA LEU A 13 -7.65 32.31 39.26
C LEU A 13 -8.37 31.10 38.67
N VAL A 14 -9.09 31.29 37.57
CA VAL A 14 -9.65 30.19 36.76
C VAL A 14 -8.51 29.57 35.93
N ILE A 15 -7.98 28.43 36.38
CA ILE A 15 -7.03 27.63 35.62
C ILE A 15 -7.79 26.90 34.55
N VAL A 16 -7.78 27.41 33.31
CA VAL A 16 -8.30 26.70 32.15
C VAL A 16 -7.25 25.63 31.77
N SER A 17 -7.51 24.41 32.20
CA SER A 17 -6.73 23.23 31.76
C SER A 17 -6.99 22.98 30.28
N ILE A 18 -6.11 23.46 29.41
CA ILE A 18 -6.11 23.10 28.00
C ILE A 18 -5.60 21.66 27.91
N SER A 19 -6.54 20.70 27.87
CA SER A 19 -6.22 19.31 27.54
C SER A 19 -5.79 19.27 26.08
N THR A 20 -4.49 19.31 25.84
CA THR A 20 -3.92 19.00 24.54
C THR A 20 -4.14 17.52 24.24
N HIS A 21 -5.23 17.18 23.56
CA HIS A 21 -5.39 15.88 22.95
C HIS A 21 -4.31 15.78 21.86
N HIS A 22 -3.18 15.18 22.22
CA HIS A 22 -2.24 14.68 21.22
C HIS A 22 -2.96 13.54 20.51
N ALA A 23 -3.61 13.84 19.40
CA ALA A 23 -3.98 12.82 18.45
C ALA A 23 -2.68 12.12 18.02
N SER A 24 -2.38 10.98 18.63
CA SER A 24 -1.33 10.09 18.15
C SER A 24 -1.71 9.76 16.72
N ALA A 25 -1.04 10.41 15.75
CA ALA A 25 -1.18 10.05 14.36
C ALA A 25 -0.86 8.54 14.29
N GLU A 26 -1.86 7.72 13.97
CA GLU A 26 -1.65 6.29 13.76
C GLU A 26 -0.64 6.14 12.64
N VAL A 27 0.60 5.87 13.02
CA VAL A 27 1.69 5.66 12.06
C VAL A 27 1.49 4.28 11.46
N ASN A 28 1.42 4.21 10.13
CA ASN A 28 1.36 2.95 9.41
C ASN A 28 2.44 1.98 9.90
N ASN A 29 2.04 0.86 10.48
CA ASN A 29 2.95 -0.06 11.17
C ASN A 29 3.27 -1.27 10.28
N CYS A 30 4.41 -1.21 9.58
CA CYS A 30 4.94 -2.30 8.76
C CYS A 30 6.05 -3.12 9.45
N HIS A 31 6.38 -2.84 10.73
CA HIS A 31 7.55 -3.44 11.37
C HIS A 31 7.34 -4.85 11.94
N LYS A 32 6.08 -5.30 12.04
CA LYS A 32 5.75 -6.62 12.60
C LYS A 32 4.96 -7.45 11.58
N PRO A 33 5.61 -8.01 10.55
CA PRO A 33 4.96 -8.93 9.64
C PRO A 33 4.55 -10.21 10.38
N PRO A 34 3.47 -10.89 9.96
CA PRO A 34 3.12 -12.19 10.50
C PRO A 34 4.18 -13.24 10.12
N LYS A 35 4.27 -14.32 10.92
CA LYS A 35 5.31 -15.35 10.72
C LYS A 35 5.30 -15.98 9.33
N ASN A 36 4.11 -16.14 8.73
CA ASN A 36 3.93 -16.69 7.38
C ASN A 36 4.26 -15.69 6.26
N LEU A 37 4.70 -14.46 6.60
CA LEU A 37 5.22 -13.45 5.67
C LEU A 37 6.69 -13.12 5.97
N SER A 38 7.50 -14.13 6.25
CA SER A 38 8.92 -14.00 6.64
C SER A 38 9.81 -13.39 5.54
N ASN A 39 9.35 -13.41 4.29
CA ASN A 39 10.01 -12.82 3.13
C ASN A 39 9.64 -11.33 2.90
N PHE A 40 8.96 -10.71 3.85
CA PHE A 40 8.74 -9.26 3.87
C PHE A 40 9.96 -8.53 4.44
N SER A 41 10.38 -7.49 3.73
CA SER A 41 11.44 -6.58 4.16
C SER A 41 10.87 -5.17 4.31
N PRO A 42 10.83 -4.60 5.53
CA PRO A 42 10.37 -3.23 5.71
C PRO A 42 11.33 -2.23 5.07
N GLN A 43 10.80 -1.14 4.53
CA GLN A 43 11.57 0.00 4.05
C GLN A 43 11.64 1.06 5.16
N THR A 44 12.81 1.20 5.76
CA THR A 44 13.05 2.13 6.87
C THR A 44 14.31 2.97 6.60
N PRO A 45 14.19 4.30 6.53
CA PRO A 45 12.93 5.06 6.50
C PRO A 45 12.10 4.76 5.24
N PRO A 46 10.78 5.02 5.23
CA PRO A 46 9.96 4.95 4.02
C PRO A 46 10.53 5.87 2.95
N ARG A 47 10.48 5.44 1.68
CA ARG A 47 10.97 6.23 0.54
C ARG A 47 9.87 6.43 -0.49
N ALA A 48 9.96 7.49 -1.29
CA ALA A 48 9.04 7.67 -2.40
C ALA A 48 9.09 6.45 -3.33
N ALA A 49 7.91 5.88 -3.62
CA ALA A 49 7.79 4.84 -4.62
C ALA A 49 8.19 5.40 -5.99
N LEU A 50 8.80 4.55 -6.83
CA LEU A 50 9.24 5.00 -8.12
C LEU A 50 8.05 5.36 -9.03
N ASN A 51 8.00 6.60 -9.46
CA ASN A 51 6.97 7.11 -10.35
C ASN A 51 7.41 6.95 -11.83
N HIS A 52 7.39 5.70 -12.33
CA HIS A 52 7.68 5.38 -13.72
C HIS A 52 6.45 4.74 -14.37
N PRO A 53 6.14 5.05 -15.65
CA PRO A 53 4.89 4.63 -16.25
C PRO A 53 4.79 3.11 -16.46
N PHE A 54 3.57 2.62 -16.32
CA PHE A 54 3.06 1.34 -16.79
C PHE A 54 1.76 1.59 -17.57
N PHE A 55 1.27 0.62 -18.30
CA PHE A 55 0.21 0.83 -19.28
C PHE A 55 -0.95 -0.15 -19.07
N ASP A 56 -2.16 0.30 -19.35
CA ASP A 56 -3.34 -0.57 -19.32
C ASP A 56 -3.55 -1.32 -20.66
N ALA A 57 -4.69 -2.01 -20.79
CA ALA A 57 -5.05 -2.75 -21.99
C ALA A 57 -5.30 -1.86 -23.23
N GLN A 58 -5.63 -0.60 -23.03
CA GLN A 58 -5.88 0.42 -24.04
C GLN A 58 -4.63 1.24 -24.36
N ASP A 59 -3.48 0.87 -23.79
CA ASP A 59 -2.20 1.56 -23.92
C ASP A 59 -2.15 2.93 -23.23
N SER A 60 -3.12 3.23 -22.34
CA SER A 60 -3.12 4.43 -21.53
C SER A 60 -2.02 4.34 -20.47
N GLU A 61 -1.32 5.44 -20.27
CA GLU A 61 -0.23 5.54 -19.32
C GLU A 61 -0.78 5.76 -17.90
N HIS A 62 -0.24 5.02 -16.93
CA HIS A 62 -0.48 5.15 -15.51
C HIS A 62 0.82 5.22 -14.75
N THR A 63 0.79 5.91 -13.60
CA THR A 63 1.91 5.98 -12.67
C THR A 63 1.43 5.73 -11.23
N ILE A 64 2.33 5.51 -10.30
CA ILE A 64 1.94 5.39 -8.88
C ILE A 64 1.33 6.70 -8.34
N ALA A 65 1.68 7.84 -8.91
CA ALA A 65 1.10 9.13 -8.51
C ALA A 65 -0.41 9.23 -8.75
N ASP A 66 -0.95 8.48 -9.71
CA ASP A 66 -2.40 8.46 -10.01
C ASP A 66 -3.21 7.78 -8.92
N TYR A 67 -2.56 7.05 -8.03
CA TYR A 67 -3.16 6.33 -6.90
C TYR A 67 -2.93 7.03 -5.55
N LYS A 68 -2.53 8.31 -5.53
CA LYS A 68 -2.43 9.08 -4.28
C LYS A 68 -3.75 9.08 -3.53
N GLY A 69 -3.69 8.94 -2.21
CA GLY A 69 -4.87 8.78 -1.36
C GLY A 69 -5.29 7.31 -1.15
N LEU A 70 -4.74 6.38 -1.95
CA LEU A 70 -4.97 4.94 -1.80
C LEU A 70 -3.69 4.24 -1.31
N GLY A 71 -3.86 3.19 -0.51
CA GLY A 71 -2.82 2.19 -0.34
C GLY A 71 -2.67 1.37 -1.62
N VAL A 72 -1.45 1.01 -2.00
CA VAL A 72 -1.19 0.22 -3.22
C VAL A 72 -0.38 -1.02 -2.91
N VAL A 73 -0.90 -2.18 -3.30
CA VAL A 73 -0.17 -3.46 -3.39
C VAL A 73 0.29 -3.60 -4.83
N LEU A 74 1.55 -3.23 -5.11
CA LEU A 74 2.14 -3.28 -6.45
C LEU A 74 2.88 -4.61 -6.63
N ASN A 75 2.28 -5.54 -7.37
CA ASN A 75 2.85 -6.86 -7.65
C ASN A 75 3.46 -6.91 -9.06
N PHE A 76 4.71 -7.36 -9.17
CA PHE A 76 5.38 -7.62 -10.45
C PHE A 76 5.35 -9.11 -10.76
N TRP A 77 4.85 -9.45 -11.96
CA TRP A 77 4.65 -10.81 -12.39
C TRP A 77 4.88 -11.02 -13.89
N ALA A 78 4.79 -12.26 -14.37
CA ALA A 78 4.78 -12.57 -15.79
C ALA A 78 4.03 -13.89 -16.07
N THR A 79 3.55 -14.07 -17.31
CA THR A 79 2.83 -15.27 -17.75
C THR A 79 3.68 -16.56 -17.77
N TRP A 80 5.00 -16.44 -17.78
CA TRP A 80 5.97 -17.54 -17.71
C TRP A 80 6.47 -17.82 -16.28
N CYS A 81 6.03 -17.04 -15.30
CA CYS A 81 6.42 -17.16 -13.90
C CYS A 81 5.43 -18.06 -13.14
N SER A 82 5.70 -19.35 -13.06
CA SER A 82 4.80 -20.32 -12.39
C SER A 82 4.47 -19.94 -10.93
N PRO A 83 5.41 -19.49 -10.07
CA PRO A 83 5.06 -19.02 -8.73
C PRO A 83 4.13 -17.80 -8.73
N CYS A 84 4.30 -16.87 -9.68
CA CYS A 84 3.41 -15.71 -9.82
C CYS A 84 1.97 -16.14 -10.14
N ILE A 85 1.82 -17.11 -11.05
CA ILE A 85 0.50 -17.61 -11.48
C ILE A 85 -0.24 -18.25 -10.30
N ARG A 86 0.47 -18.97 -9.43
CA ARG A 86 -0.16 -19.61 -8.25
C ARG A 86 -0.73 -18.63 -7.25
N GLU A 87 -0.15 -17.43 -7.11
CA GLU A 87 -0.66 -16.43 -6.16
C GLU A 87 -1.77 -15.52 -6.73
N MET A 88 -2.05 -15.58 -8.06
CA MET A 88 -3.05 -14.71 -8.70
C MET A 88 -4.45 -14.81 -8.07
N PRO A 89 -5.00 -16.00 -7.77
CA PRO A 89 -6.31 -16.10 -7.11
C PRO A 89 -6.35 -15.37 -5.77
N ASP A 90 -5.30 -15.48 -4.97
CA ASP A 90 -5.20 -14.81 -3.68
C ASP A 90 -5.06 -13.29 -3.82
N LEU A 91 -4.34 -12.81 -4.83
CA LEU A 91 -4.27 -11.37 -5.16
C LEU A 91 -5.62 -10.81 -5.60
N ILE A 92 -6.41 -11.58 -6.36
CA ILE A 92 -7.79 -11.21 -6.72
C ILE A 92 -8.66 -11.11 -5.47
N HIS A 93 -8.56 -12.09 -4.58
CA HIS A 93 -9.27 -12.10 -3.31
C HIS A 93 -8.88 -10.91 -2.44
N LEU A 94 -7.57 -10.67 -2.30
CA LEU A 94 -7.02 -9.52 -1.56
C LEU A 94 -7.57 -8.19 -2.11
N LYS A 95 -7.58 -8.00 -3.45
CA LYS A 95 -8.12 -6.81 -4.10
C LYS A 95 -9.57 -6.55 -3.69
N LYS A 96 -10.41 -7.59 -3.70
CA LYS A 96 -11.83 -7.49 -3.30
C LYS A 96 -12.00 -7.09 -1.84
N LEU A 97 -11.26 -7.73 -0.95
CA LEU A 97 -11.35 -7.49 0.49
C LEU A 97 -10.85 -6.10 0.90
N LEU A 98 -9.77 -5.62 0.27
CA LEU A 98 -9.13 -4.37 0.65
C LEU A 98 -9.74 -3.13 0.00
N LYS A 99 -10.66 -3.29 -0.97
CA LYS A 99 -11.34 -2.16 -1.63
C LYS A 99 -12.03 -1.21 -0.64
N LYS A 100 -12.67 -1.75 0.39
CA LYS A 100 -13.33 -0.97 1.45
C LYS A 100 -12.37 -0.20 2.36
N ASP A 101 -11.10 -0.58 2.36
CA ASP A 101 -10.04 0.03 3.14
C ASP A 101 -9.26 1.07 2.34
N SER A 102 -9.77 1.47 1.15
CA SER A 102 -9.09 2.36 0.19
C SER A 102 -7.71 1.85 -0.20
N ILE A 103 -7.59 0.54 -0.43
CA ILE A 103 -6.38 -0.11 -0.90
C ILE A 103 -6.68 -0.81 -2.22
N THR A 104 -5.79 -0.64 -3.21
CA THR A 104 -5.88 -1.34 -4.50
C THR A 104 -4.72 -2.31 -4.70
N VAL A 105 -4.94 -3.32 -5.55
CA VAL A 105 -3.91 -4.27 -6.01
C VAL A 105 -3.66 -4.02 -7.49
N LEU A 106 -2.42 -3.73 -7.83
CA LEU A 106 -1.94 -3.52 -9.20
C LEU A 106 -0.99 -4.67 -9.57
N ALA A 107 -1.47 -5.63 -10.35
CA ALA A 107 -0.65 -6.72 -10.86
C ALA A 107 -0.05 -6.30 -12.21
N VAL A 108 1.18 -5.78 -12.19
CA VAL A 108 1.86 -5.23 -13.37
C VAL A 108 2.77 -6.28 -13.99
N SER A 109 2.43 -6.70 -15.22
CA SER A 109 3.20 -7.70 -15.94
C SER A 109 4.45 -7.13 -16.59
N VAL A 110 5.55 -7.87 -16.49
CA VAL A 110 6.81 -7.58 -17.20
C VAL A 110 6.94 -8.35 -18.53
N ASP A 111 5.87 -8.94 -19.03
CA ASP A 111 5.86 -9.67 -20.30
C ASP A 111 6.19 -8.76 -21.49
N ARG A 112 7.03 -9.27 -22.42
CA ARG A 112 7.38 -8.53 -23.63
C ARG A 112 6.24 -8.48 -24.66
N GLY A 113 5.27 -9.41 -24.58
CA GLY A 113 4.14 -9.49 -25.51
C GLY A 113 3.00 -8.50 -25.24
N GLY A 114 3.14 -7.61 -24.25
CA GLY A 114 2.18 -6.56 -23.94
C GLY A 114 0.80 -7.05 -23.52
N ALA A 115 -0.19 -6.16 -23.58
CA ALA A 115 -1.56 -6.41 -23.09
C ALA A 115 -2.24 -7.59 -23.79
N THR A 116 -2.05 -7.77 -25.11
CA THR A 116 -2.65 -8.86 -25.89
C THR A 116 -2.25 -10.25 -25.36
N LYS A 117 -0.98 -10.41 -24.95
CA LYS A 117 -0.50 -11.66 -24.38
C LYS A 117 -1.16 -11.94 -23.03
N ILE A 118 -1.25 -10.90 -22.17
CA ILE A 118 -1.85 -11.01 -20.83
C ILE A 118 -3.35 -11.29 -20.93
N LEU A 119 -4.06 -10.61 -21.83
CA LEU A 119 -5.48 -10.82 -22.07
C LEU A 119 -5.77 -12.28 -22.46
N ARG A 120 -4.99 -12.84 -23.42
CA ARG A 120 -5.10 -14.25 -23.82
C ARG A 120 -4.82 -15.17 -22.64
N PHE A 121 -3.80 -14.88 -21.86
CA PHE A 121 -3.44 -15.66 -20.67
C PHE A 121 -4.58 -15.64 -19.65
N PHE A 122 -5.13 -14.47 -19.29
CA PHE A 122 -6.23 -14.33 -18.34
C PHE A 122 -7.46 -15.12 -18.80
N LYS A 123 -7.81 -15.02 -20.10
CA LYS A 123 -8.91 -15.79 -20.68
C LYS A 123 -8.69 -17.30 -20.53
N ASN A 124 -7.49 -17.80 -20.83
CA ASN A 124 -7.16 -19.23 -20.77
C ASN A 124 -7.12 -19.77 -19.34
N GLN A 125 -6.73 -18.92 -18.36
CA GLN A 125 -6.67 -19.29 -16.94
C GLN A 125 -7.97 -19.00 -16.18
N GLY A 126 -8.99 -18.44 -16.83
CA GLY A 126 -10.23 -18.02 -16.18
C GLY A 126 -10.04 -16.90 -15.14
N LEU A 127 -8.93 -16.16 -15.20
CA LEU A 127 -8.66 -15.06 -14.29
C LEU A 127 -9.52 -13.85 -14.64
N LYS A 128 -10.22 -13.33 -13.63
CA LYS A 128 -11.08 -12.15 -13.73
C LYS A 128 -10.76 -11.20 -12.59
N ASP A 129 -11.22 -9.96 -12.69
CA ASP A 129 -11.15 -8.95 -11.62
C ASP A 129 -9.74 -8.41 -11.31
N LEU A 130 -8.72 -8.71 -12.15
CA LEU A 130 -7.47 -7.97 -12.20
C LEU A 130 -7.41 -7.14 -13.48
N ASP A 131 -6.88 -5.93 -13.34
CA ASP A 131 -6.63 -5.06 -14.48
C ASP A 131 -5.45 -5.60 -15.30
N ILE A 132 -5.51 -5.44 -16.61
CA ILE A 132 -4.40 -5.78 -17.49
C ILE A 132 -3.43 -4.60 -17.47
N LEU A 133 -2.33 -4.77 -16.75
CA LEU A 133 -1.30 -3.74 -16.58
C LEU A 133 0.05 -4.27 -17.08
N VAL A 134 0.78 -3.45 -17.82
CA VAL A 134 2.02 -3.81 -18.51
C VAL A 134 3.14 -2.84 -18.17
N ASP A 135 4.25 -3.35 -17.67
CA ASP A 135 5.51 -2.61 -17.57
C ASP A 135 6.33 -2.82 -18.86
N LYS A 136 6.14 -1.93 -19.83
CA LYS A 136 6.84 -2.03 -21.11
C LYS A 136 8.37 -2.06 -20.94
N LYS A 137 8.99 -3.11 -21.50
CA LYS A 137 10.45 -3.34 -21.39
C LYS A 137 10.92 -3.51 -19.93
N SER A 138 10.03 -3.86 -18.99
CA SER A 138 10.34 -4.04 -17.56
C SER A 138 11.07 -2.83 -16.93
N LYS A 139 10.73 -1.62 -17.35
CA LYS A 139 11.45 -0.41 -16.90
C LYS A 139 11.12 -0.05 -15.44
N LEU A 140 9.82 -0.11 -15.09
CA LEU A 140 9.38 0.17 -13.73
C LEU A 140 9.98 -0.86 -12.78
N ALA A 141 9.85 -2.16 -13.09
CA ALA A 141 10.38 -3.25 -12.27
C ALA A 141 11.88 -3.09 -12.02
N ARG A 142 12.69 -2.92 -13.10
CA ARG A 142 14.14 -2.78 -12.96
C ARG A 142 14.55 -1.56 -12.15
N LYS A 143 13.93 -0.40 -12.41
CA LYS A 143 14.21 0.84 -11.66
C LYS A 143 13.75 0.74 -10.19
N SER A 144 12.70 -0.05 -9.90
CA SER A 144 12.28 -0.37 -8.53
C SER A 144 13.17 -1.41 -7.85
N GLY A 145 14.24 -1.87 -8.50
CA GLY A 145 15.18 -2.85 -7.95
C GLY A 145 14.65 -4.28 -7.94
N VAL A 146 13.64 -4.61 -8.74
CA VAL A 146 13.11 -5.97 -8.91
C VAL A 146 14.12 -6.81 -9.71
N ARG A 147 14.68 -7.84 -9.09
CA ARG A 147 15.70 -8.73 -9.68
C ARG A 147 15.18 -10.12 -10.01
N GLY A 148 14.01 -10.49 -9.49
CA GLY A 148 13.33 -11.77 -9.71
C GLY A 148 11.84 -11.61 -9.55
N LEU A 149 11.05 -12.64 -9.85
CA LEU A 149 9.58 -12.60 -9.75
C LEU A 149 9.07 -13.76 -8.87
N PRO A 150 7.93 -13.56 -8.18
CA PRO A 150 7.24 -12.27 -8.01
C PRO A 150 7.94 -11.36 -7.01
N VAL A 151 7.68 -10.05 -7.10
CA VAL A 151 7.97 -9.07 -6.04
C VAL A 151 6.74 -8.22 -5.85
N THR A 152 6.35 -8.02 -4.60
CA THR A 152 5.25 -7.12 -4.24
C THR A 152 5.76 -5.99 -3.38
N ILE A 153 5.48 -4.75 -3.78
CA ILE A 153 5.83 -3.54 -3.04
C ILE A 153 4.57 -3.00 -2.38
N LEU A 154 4.63 -2.75 -1.07
CA LEU A 154 3.57 -2.11 -0.31
C LEU A 154 3.81 -0.59 -0.26
N ILE A 155 2.86 0.18 -0.79
CA ILE A 155 2.95 1.64 -0.92
C ILE A 155 1.78 2.26 -0.17
N ASP A 156 2.05 3.24 0.69
CA ASP A 156 1.01 3.93 1.45
C ASP A 156 0.29 5.03 0.64
N ALA A 157 -0.75 5.59 1.22
CA ALA A 157 -1.58 6.63 0.59
C ALA A 157 -0.83 7.92 0.25
N LYS A 158 0.36 8.12 0.81
CA LYS A 158 1.26 9.24 0.47
C LYS A 158 2.17 8.93 -0.71
N GLY A 159 2.12 7.69 -1.24
CA GLY A 159 2.99 7.21 -2.31
C GLY A 159 4.37 6.77 -1.82
N LEU A 160 4.51 6.44 -0.53
CA LEU A 160 5.77 5.97 0.04
C LEU A 160 5.81 4.45 0.08
N GLU A 161 6.90 3.85 -0.42
CA GLU A 161 7.20 2.43 -0.22
C GLU A 161 7.44 2.19 1.27
N ARG A 162 6.65 1.27 1.82
CA ARG A 162 6.70 0.87 3.23
C ARG A 162 7.47 -0.44 3.43
N GLY A 163 7.62 -1.21 2.38
CA GLY A 163 8.35 -2.46 2.36
C GLY A 163 7.98 -3.31 1.15
N ARG A 164 8.61 -4.47 1.04
CA ARG A 164 8.40 -5.39 -0.08
C ARG A 164 8.45 -6.85 0.34
N VAL A 165 7.71 -7.66 -0.40
CA VAL A 165 7.76 -9.12 -0.33
C VAL A 165 8.51 -9.63 -1.55
N THR A 166 9.55 -10.43 -1.33
CA THR A 166 10.32 -11.06 -2.42
C THR A 166 9.96 -12.55 -2.51
N GLY A 167 9.41 -12.97 -3.62
CA GLY A 167 8.81 -14.30 -3.80
C GLY A 167 7.32 -14.31 -3.46
N ILE A 168 6.73 -15.52 -3.45
CA ILE A 168 5.30 -15.73 -3.18
C ILE A 168 4.93 -15.40 -1.73
N ALA A 169 3.68 -15.00 -1.53
CA ALA A 169 3.10 -14.83 -0.20
C ALA A 169 1.67 -15.38 -0.14
N PRO A 170 1.22 -15.78 1.06
CA PRO A 170 -0.15 -16.27 1.26
C PRO A 170 -1.13 -15.09 1.39
N TRP A 171 -1.38 -14.39 0.27
CA TRP A 171 -2.20 -13.17 0.23
C TRP A 171 -3.64 -13.37 0.68
N GLY A 172 -4.15 -14.62 0.65
CA GLY A 172 -5.48 -14.99 1.12
C GLY A 172 -5.60 -15.13 2.64
N GLU A 173 -4.48 -15.21 3.37
CA GLU A 173 -4.49 -15.45 4.81
C GLU A 173 -4.91 -14.20 5.61
N PRO A 174 -5.83 -14.34 6.61
CA PRO A 174 -6.34 -13.20 7.37
C PRO A 174 -5.25 -12.36 8.05
N GLU A 175 -4.19 -12.99 8.53
CA GLU A 175 -3.06 -12.29 9.19
C GLU A 175 -2.30 -11.41 8.20
N VAL A 176 -2.10 -11.89 6.96
CA VAL A 176 -1.43 -11.13 5.89
C VAL A 176 -2.31 -9.98 5.42
N ILE A 177 -3.62 -10.23 5.23
CA ILE A 177 -4.59 -9.19 4.87
C ILE A 177 -4.61 -8.07 5.92
N ASN A 178 -4.66 -8.44 7.20
CA ASN A 178 -4.65 -7.47 8.31
C ASN A 178 -3.31 -6.72 8.39
N PHE A 179 -2.20 -7.40 8.09
CA PHE A 179 -0.89 -6.76 8.02
C PHE A 179 -0.85 -5.70 6.91
N VAL A 180 -1.31 -6.04 5.70
CA VAL A 180 -1.39 -5.08 4.57
C VAL A 180 -2.22 -3.85 4.96
N ARG A 181 -3.39 -4.04 5.60
CA ARG A 181 -4.22 -2.93 6.11
C ARG A 181 -3.42 -2.00 7.02
N ARG A 182 -2.81 -2.56 8.08
CA ARG A 182 -2.05 -1.75 9.05
C ARG A 182 -0.88 -1.02 8.40
N CYS A 183 -0.31 -1.65 7.38
CA CYS A 183 0.90 -1.14 6.74
C CYS A 183 0.62 0.03 5.81
N ILE A 184 -0.45 -0.01 5.01
CA ILE A 184 -0.63 0.92 3.89
C ILE A 184 -2.02 1.56 3.77
N ALA A 185 -3.02 1.20 4.60
CA ALA A 185 -4.31 1.89 4.54
C ALA A 185 -4.15 3.39 4.81
N PRO A 186 -4.95 4.24 4.15
CA PRO A 186 -5.03 5.65 4.52
C PRO A 186 -5.39 5.79 5.99
N LEU A 187 -4.71 6.71 6.69
CA LEU A 187 -5.08 7.04 8.06
C LEU A 187 -6.48 7.67 8.05
N LYS A 188 -7.37 7.20 8.91
CA LYS A 188 -8.68 7.82 9.07
C LYS A 188 -8.45 9.20 9.70
N SER A 189 -8.96 10.23 9.04
CA SER A 189 -9.01 11.60 9.57
C SER A 189 -10.01 11.71 10.70
#